data_eafd462074fd7f723ba0c92abecf8e98
#
_entry.id   eafd462074fd7f723ba0c92abecf8e98
#
_cell.length_a   1.000
_cell.length_b   1.000
_cell.length_c   1.000
_cell.angle_alpha   90.00
_cell.angle_beta   90.00
_cell.angle_gamma   90.00
#
_symmetry.space_group_name_H-M   'P 1'
#
loop_
_entity.id
_entity.type
_entity.pdbx_description
1 polymer ?
#
loop_
_entity_poly.entity_id
_entity_poly.type
_entity_poly.pdbx_seq_one_letter_code
_entity_poly.pdbx_strand_id
1 'polypeptide(L)'
;MIDLKRNTKGEYVEATGLNSQKWRIYQPNQKKNFKISRSRFGEFKDCPRCFYLRLVKGLQSPGMPQFKLNELTDTLLKKEFDECRKIQKPHRKLIEDGLEHIVPYDAGITKIINSKKEEKEWQIIDVWRESKNHGLKYKFKDTNIILQGGIDDVWLNTKTKELIVVDYKSQASPKEVSQDTYFDKSGYHGSYKTQLDFYAYLMKGMNLEYGISNDSYLYVVNGLDVEEGFNAEIKFSETLIHHKIETDYLDHEIQNMIDTINSDKIPDSNKSCKNCAYARQRSVIDTLGDVN
;
A
#
# COMPACT_ATOMS: atom_id res chain seq x y z
N MET A 1 -10.61 20.37 -5.42
CA MET A 1 -10.83 20.13 -6.89
C MET A 1 -11.88 19.04 -7.03
N ILE A 2 -12.86 19.22 -7.94
CA ILE A 2 -13.87 18.19 -8.25
C ILE A 2 -13.32 17.32 -9.37
N ASP A 3 -13.30 16.00 -9.15
CA ASP A 3 -12.85 15.02 -10.15
C ASP A 3 -13.97 14.79 -11.18
N LEU A 4 -13.70 15.13 -12.43
CA LEU A 4 -14.63 14.96 -13.54
C LEU A 4 -14.20 13.81 -14.43
N LYS A 5 -15.11 12.86 -14.66
CA LYS A 5 -14.85 11.66 -15.45
C LYS A 5 -14.59 12.01 -16.93
N ARG A 6 -13.50 11.46 -17.46
CA ARG A 6 -13.13 11.55 -18.89
C ARG A 6 -12.95 10.17 -19.51
N ASN A 7 -13.21 10.07 -20.80
CA ASN A 7 -12.88 8.89 -21.58
C ASN A 7 -11.40 8.89 -22.01
N THR A 8 -10.97 7.88 -22.74
CA THR A 8 -9.58 7.75 -23.23
C THR A 8 -9.14 8.85 -24.20
N LYS A 9 -10.08 9.58 -24.79
CA LYS A 9 -9.82 10.73 -25.66
C LYS A 9 -9.76 12.06 -24.91
N GLY A 10 -9.97 12.05 -23.57
CA GLY A 10 -9.99 13.24 -22.75
C GLY A 10 -11.34 13.98 -22.70
N GLU A 11 -12.38 13.47 -23.35
CA GLU A 11 -13.72 14.06 -23.39
C GLU A 11 -14.48 13.77 -22.10
N TYR A 12 -15.30 14.72 -21.64
CA TYR A 12 -16.18 14.53 -20.48
C TYR A 12 -17.28 13.51 -20.80
N VAL A 13 -17.48 12.59 -19.86
CA VAL A 13 -18.51 11.56 -19.96
C VAL A 13 -19.27 11.43 -18.63
N GLU A 14 -20.48 10.87 -18.69
CA GLU A 14 -21.30 10.67 -17.53
C GLU A 14 -20.60 9.83 -16.44
N ALA A 15 -20.66 10.29 -15.19
CA ALA A 15 -20.13 9.61 -14.01
C ALA A 15 -21.27 8.87 -13.30
N THR A 16 -21.27 7.56 -13.36
CA THR A 16 -22.32 6.72 -12.74
C THR A 16 -22.11 6.47 -11.25
N GLY A 17 -20.91 6.80 -10.72
CA GLY A 17 -20.54 6.44 -9.35
C GLY A 17 -20.34 4.93 -9.11
N LEU A 18 -20.47 4.11 -10.14
CA LEU A 18 -20.35 2.66 -10.06
C LEU A 18 -19.17 2.14 -10.88
N ASN A 19 -18.57 1.03 -10.42
CA ASN A 19 -17.52 0.34 -11.13
C ASN A 19 -18.10 -0.45 -12.31
N SER A 20 -17.71 -0.09 -13.52
CA SER A 20 -18.13 -0.81 -14.74
C SER A 20 -17.45 -2.18 -14.91
N GLN A 21 -16.34 -2.42 -14.22
CA GLN A 21 -15.57 -3.66 -14.29
C GLN A 21 -16.11 -4.69 -13.30
N LYS A 22 -17.05 -5.52 -13.73
CA LYS A 22 -17.70 -6.55 -12.89
C LYS A 22 -16.74 -7.49 -12.17
N TRP A 23 -15.56 -7.77 -12.74
CA TRP A 23 -14.57 -8.63 -12.13
C TRP A 23 -13.90 -8.02 -10.87
N ARG A 24 -14.06 -6.72 -10.65
CA ARG A 24 -13.62 -6.01 -9.44
C ARG A 24 -14.67 -5.97 -8.34
N ILE A 25 -15.85 -6.51 -8.60
CA ILE A 25 -16.97 -6.55 -7.66
C ILE A 25 -17.08 -7.97 -7.11
N TYR A 26 -16.96 -8.09 -5.80
CA TYR A 26 -17.09 -9.36 -5.10
C TYR A 26 -18.57 -9.74 -4.98
N GLN A 27 -18.88 -10.98 -5.31
CA GLN A 27 -20.22 -11.53 -5.05
C GLN A 27 -20.15 -12.32 -3.72
N PRO A 28 -20.99 -11.99 -2.72
CA PRO A 28 -21.00 -12.70 -1.46
C PRO A 28 -21.04 -14.22 -1.66
N ASN A 29 -20.19 -14.93 -0.93
CA ASN A 29 -20.06 -16.39 -0.99
C ASN A 29 -19.63 -16.99 -2.35
N GLN A 30 -19.08 -16.17 -3.28
CA GLN A 30 -18.57 -16.69 -4.55
C GLN A 30 -17.48 -17.73 -4.33
N LYS A 31 -17.39 -18.72 -5.24
CA LYS A 31 -16.33 -19.76 -5.20
C LYS A 31 -15.08 -19.35 -5.97
N LYS A 32 -15.21 -18.44 -6.92
CA LYS A 32 -14.08 -17.94 -7.71
C LYS A 32 -13.12 -17.13 -6.84
N ASN A 33 -11.83 -17.39 -7.00
CA ASN A 33 -10.79 -16.63 -6.31
C ASN A 33 -10.95 -15.12 -6.55
N PHE A 34 -10.79 -14.35 -5.47
CA PHE A 34 -10.88 -12.91 -5.49
C PHE A 34 -9.67 -12.28 -4.79
N LYS A 35 -9.11 -11.24 -5.40
CA LYS A 35 -7.93 -10.57 -4.88
C LYS A 35 -8.32 -9.36 -4.02
N ILE A 36 -7.79 -9.30 -2.82
CA ILE A 36 -7.92 -8.16 -1.92
C ILE A 36 -6.54 -7.58 -1.68
N SER A 37 -6.34 -6.32 -2.07
CA SER A 37 -5.07 -5.64 -1.89
C SER A 37 -4.90 -5.12 -0.46
N ARG A 38 -3.64 -4.86 -0.07
CA ARG A 38 -3.30 -4.20 1.21
C ARG A 38 -4.11 -2.92 1.42
N SER A 39 -4.26 -2.09 0.38
CA SER A 39 -5.04 -0.84 0.48
C SER A 39 -6.53 -1.10 0.73
N ARG A 40 -7.08 -2.22 0.24
CA ARG A 40 -8.47 -2.62 0.54
C ARG A 40 -8.63 -3.14 1.96
N PHE A 41 -7.63 -3.86 2.46
CA PHE A 41 -7.59 -4.22 3.88
C PHE A 41 -7.52 -2.97 4.77
N GLY A 42 -6.69 -1.99 4.43
CA GLY A 42 -6.66 -0.70 5.12
C GLY A 42 -8.02 0.02 5.10
N GLU A 43 -8.68 0.06 3.94
CA GLU A 43 -10.02 0.66 3.82
C GLU A 43 -11.06 -0.06 4.72
N PHE A 44 -10.97 -1.39 4.86
CA PHE A 44 -11.79 -2.15 5.80
C PHE A 44 -11.54 -1.72 7.25
N LYS A 45 -10.27 -1.58 7.64
CA LYS A 45 -9.88 -1.10 8.97
C LYS A 45 -10.39 0.32 9.25
N ASP A 46 -10.31 1.20 8.26
CA ASP A 46 -10.74 2.58 8.38
C ASP A 46 -12.27 2.70 8.45
N CYS A 47 -13.00 2.00 7.56
CA CYS A 47 -14.45 2.04 7.51
C CYS A 47 -15.04 0.80 6.81
N PRO A 48 -15.53 -0.20 7.54
CA PRO A 48 -16.11 -1.41 6.97
C PRO A 48 -17.23 -1.14 5.95
N ARG A 49 -18.04 -0.09 6.19
CA ARG A 49 -19.12 0.31 5.28
C ARG A 49 -18.60 0.80 3.92
N CYS A 50 -17.59 1.69 3.91
CA CYS A 50 -16.98 2.16 2.66
C CYS A 50 -16.37 1.00 1.87
N PHE A 51 -15.63 0.14 2.55
CA PHE A 51 -15.05 -1.07 1.99
C PHE A 51 -16.12 -1.99 1.37
N TYR A 52 -17.20 -2.31 2.11
CA TYR A 52 -18.29 -3.14 1.62
C TYR A 52 -18.98 -2.53 0.39
N LEU A 53 -19.34 -1.25 0.47
CA LEU A 53 -20.01 -0.57 -0.63
C LEU A 53 -19.14 -0.55 -1.90
N ARG A 54 -17.85 -0.37 -1.75
CA ARG A 54 -16.91 -0.41 -2.87
C ARG A 54 -16.76 -1.81 -3.43
N LEU A 55 -16.53 -2.80 -2.58
CA LEU A 55 -16.15 -4.13 -3.02
C LEU A 55 -17.35 -4.97 -3.46
N VAL A 56 -18.46 -4.89 -2.71
CA VAL A 56 -19.67 -5.73 -2.94
C VAL A 56 -20.71 -4.99 -3.79
N LYS A 57 -20.88 -3.69 -3.59
CA LYS A 57 -21.89 -2.90 -4.35
C LYS A 57 -21.26 -2.15 -5.54
N GLY A 58 -19.95 -2.16 -5.68
CA GLY A 58 -19.27 -1.50 -6.78
C GLY A 58 -19.25 0.02 -6.72
N LEU A 59 -19.61 0.63 -5.57
CA LEU A 59 -19.61 2.09 -5.41
C LEU A 59 -18.18 2.63 -5.53
N GLN A 60 -17.99 3.66 -6.35
CA GLN A 60 -16.72 4.34 -6.51
C GLN A 60 -16.76 5.73 -5.89
N SER A 61 -15.82 6.00 -5.00
CA SER A 61 -15.56 7.36 -4.55
C SER A 61 -14.85 8.16 -5.67
N PRO A 62 -15.03 9.47 -5.71
CA PRO A 62 -14.22 10.33 -6.58
C PRO A 62 -12.72 10.05 -6.40
N GLY A 63 -11.96 10.20 -7.47
CA GLY A 63 -10.51 10.01 -7.46
C GLY A 63 -9.80 11.12 -6.68
N MET A 64 -8.59 10.82 -6.23
CA MET A 64 -7.65 11.81 -5.72
C MET A 64 -6.59 12.11 -6.77
N PRO A 65 -6.07 13.34 -6.84
CA PRO A 65 -4.93 13.65 -7.69
C PRO A 65 -3.72 12.79 -7.32
N GLN A 66 -2.92 12.44 -8.32
CA GLN A 66 -1.68 11.70 -8.09
C GLN A 66 -0.60 12.63 -7.53
N PHE A 67 0.17 12.14 -6.57
CA PHE A 67 1.30 12.85 -5.99
C PHE A 67 2.58 12.56 -6.80
N LYS A 68 2.72 13.18 -7.97
CA LYS A 68 3.78 12.88 -8.94
C LYS A 68 5.20 13.07 -8.40
N LEU A 69 5.42 14.03 -7.52
CA LEU A 69 6.73 14.23 -6.90
C LEU A 69 7.07 13.07 -5.95
N ASN A 70 6.09 12.54 -5.22
CA ASN A 70 6.29 11.38 -4.36
C ASN A 70 6.58 10.12 -5.20
N GLU A 71 5.88 9.93 -6.34
CA GLU A 71 6.15 8.83 -7.28
C GLU A 71 7.57 8.93 -7.86
N LEU A 72 8.05 10.15 -8.17
CA LEU A 72 9.41 10.37 -8.66
C LEU A 72 10.44 10.02 -7.58
N THR A 73 10.24 10.48 -6.35
CA THR A 73 11.12 10.20 -5.22
C THR A 73 11.22 8.68 -4.97
N ASP A 74 10.09 7.98 -4.94
CA ASP A 74 10.03 6.52 -4.83
C ASP A 74 10.82 5.83 -5.95
N THR A 75 10.66 6.29 -7.18
CA THR A 75 11.38 5.75 -8.36
C THR A 75 12.89 5.93 -8.22
N LEU A 76 13.34 7.09 -7.73
CA LEU A 76 14.77 7.39 -7.55
C LEU A 76 15.37 6.54 -6.43
N LEU A 77 14.68 6.39 -5.31
CA LEU A 77 15.09 5.51 -4.21
C LEU A 77 15.24 4.06 -4.68
N LYS A 78 14.23 3.52 -5.36
CA LYS A 78 14.29 2.16 -5.92
C LYS A 78 15.49 1.97 -6.82
N LYS A 79 15.78 2.94 -7.68
CA LYS A 79 16.96 2.91 -8.55
C LYS A 79 18.27 2.89 -7.77
N GLU A 80 18.41 3.70 -6.73
CA GLU A 80 19.61 3.77 -5.89
C GLU A 80 19.83 2.45 -5.13
N PHE A 81 18.77 1.89 -4.52
CA PHE A 81 18.85 0.60 -3.85
C PHE A 81 19.09 -0.57 -4.82
N ASP A 82 18.60 -0.49 -6.06
CA ASP A 82 18.83 -1.53 -7.07
C ASP A 82 20.29 -1.56 -7.54
N GLU A 83 21.02 -0.42 -7.57
CA GLU A 83 22.46 -0.44 -7.82
C GLU A 83 23.21 -1.15 -6.65
N CYS A 84 22.81 -0.90 -5.40
CA CYS A 84 23.37 -1.62 -4.25
C CYS A 84 23.05 -3.13 -4.31
N ARG A 85 21.84 -3.49 -4.76
CA ARG A 85 21.40 -4.88 -4.95
C ARG A 85 22.27 -5.63 -5.94
N LYS A 86 22.56 -5.03 -7.08
CA LYS A 86 23.40 -5.64 -8.12
C LYS A 86 24.79 -6.03 -7.62
N ILE A 87 25.36 -5.22 -6.74
CA ILE A 87 26.71 -5.46 -6.21
C ILE A 87 26.69 -6.08 -4.80
N GLN A 88 25.51 -6.38 -4.27
CA GLN A 88 25.29 -6.97 -2.93
C GLN A 88 26.04 -6.21 -1.82
N LYS A 89 25.92 -4.88 -1.83
CA LYS A 89 26.49 -3.99 -0.82
C LYS A 89 25.41 -3.22 -0.08
N PRO A 90 25.65 -2.83 1.18
CA PRO A 90 24.74 -1.96 1.91
C PRO A 90 24.64 -0.58 1.24
N HIS A 91 23.47 0.01 1.30
CA HIS A 91 23.27 1.40 0.91
C HIS A 91 24.00 2.35 1.89
N ARG A 92 24.44 3.54 1.43
CA ARG A 92 25.14 4.51 2.26
C ARG A 92 24.44 4.83 3.59
N LYS A 93 23.10 4.99 3.55
CA LYS A 93 22.30 5.29 4.74
C LYS A 93 22.31 4.13 5.75
N LEU A 94 22.33 2.89 5.29
CA LEU A 94 22.48 1.73 6.17
C LEU A 94 23.84 1.71 6.87
N ILE A 95 24.90 2.13 6.19
CA ILE A 95 26.25 2.25 6.78
C ILE A 95 26.27 3.38 7.82
N GLU A 96 25.69 4.55 7.50
CA GLU A 96 25.60 5.69 8.42
C GLU A 96 24.86 5.33 9.72
N ASP A 97 23.84 4.47 9.64
CA ASP A 97 23.03 4.06 10.79
C ASP A 97 23.57 2.77 11.48
N GLY A 98 24.77 2.30 11.13
CA GLY A 98 25.41 1.11 11.75
C GLY A 98 24.76 -0.22 11.34
N LEU A 99 24.07 -0.25 10.20
CA LEU A 99 23.36 -1.41 9.64
C LEU A 99 24.09 -1.99 8.40
N GLU A 100 25.40 -1.92 8.35
CA GLU A 100 26.23 -2.37 7.22
C GLU A 100 26.11 -3.87 6.92
N HIS A 101 25.52 -4.64 7.83
CA HIS A 101 25.22 -6.06 7.64
C HIS A 101 23.86 -6.32 6.93
N ILE A 102 23.15 -5.24 6.56
CA ILE A 102 21.90 -5.31 5.80
C ILE A 102 22.18 -4.87 4.37
N VAL A 103 21.75 -5.66 3.40
CA VAL A 103 21.88 -5.37 1.96
C VAL A 103 20.53 -5.51 1.27
N PRO A 104 20.28 -4.79 0.16
CA PRO A 104 19.08 -5.03 -0.66
C PRO A 104 19.08 -6.47 -1.17
N TYR A 105 17.97 -7.19 -0.94
CA TYR A 105 17.86 -8.62 -1.26
C TYR A 105 17.77 -8.85 -2.76
N ASP A 106 18.69 -9.64 -3.31
CA ASP A 106 18.59 -10.15 -4.68
C ASP A 106 17.80 -11.47 -4.68
N ALA A 107 16.54 -11.38 -5.07
CA ALA A 107 15.64 -12.54 -5.19
C ALA A 107 15.83 -13.31 -6.50
N GLY A 108 16.75 -12.88 -7.36
CA GLY A 108 16.99 -13.50 -8.68
C GLY A 108 15.97 -13.08 -9.75
N ILE A 109 15.92 -13.88 -10.80
CA ILE A 109 15.15 -13.62 -12.02
C ILE A 109 14.04 -14.65 -12.17
N THR A 110 12.90 -14.24 -12.71
CA THR A 110 11.79 -15.09 -13.10
C THR A 110 11.29 -14.76 -14.50
N LYS A 111 10.55 -15.66 -15.10
CA LYS A 111 9.93 -15.47 -16.41
C LYS A 111 8.44 -15.21 -16.25
N ILE A 112 7.96 -14.17 -16.88
CA ILE A 112 6.56 -13.79 -16.90
C ILE A 112 6.04 -13.83 -18.32
N ILE A 113 4.88 -14.47 -18.51
CA ILE A 113 4.17 -14.47 -19.77
C ILE A 113 3.21 -13.27 -19.80
N ASN A 114 3.39 -12.37 -20.74
CA ASN A 114 2.52 -11.21 -20.90
C ASN A 114 1.19 -11.57 -21.59
N SER A 115 0.29 -10.59 -21.74
CA SER A 115 -1.02 -10.77 -22.38
C SER A 115 -0.93 -11.17 -23.87
N LYS A 116 0.22 -10.94 -24.52
CA LYS A 116 0.50 -11.35 -25.90
C LYS A 116 1.12 -12.74 -26.00
N LYS A 117 1.22 -13.47 -24.87
CA LYS A 117 1.88 -14.78 -24.76
C LYS A 117 3.40 -14.75 -25.02
N GLU A 118 4.03 -13.59 -24.87
CA GLU A 118 5.48 -13.43 -24.95
C GLU A 118 6.08 -13.63 -23.56
N GLU A 119 7.14 -14.45 -23.47
CA GLU A 119 7.92 -14.64 -22.27
C GLU A 119 8.91 -13.49 -22.10
N LYS A 120 8.96 -12.89 -20.90
CA LYS A 120 9.88 -11.82 -20.55
C LYS A 120 10.53 -12.11 -19.21
N GLU A 121 11.83 -11.97 -19.13
CA GLU A 121 12.57 -12.04 -17.86
C GLU A 121 12.34 -10.79 -17.02
N TRP A 122 12.09 -11.01 -15.74
CA TRP A 122 11.89 -9.96 -14.73
C TRP A 122 12.73 -10.26 -13.51
N GLN A 123 13.29 -9.23 -12.88
CA GLN A 123 13.77 -9.35 -11.51
C GLN A 123 12.59 -9.68 -10.59
N ILE A 124 12.75 -10.65 -9.69
CA ILE A 124 11.67 -11.05 -8.77
C ILE A 124 11.24 -9.87 -7.90
N ILE A 125 12.18 -9.00 -7.50
CA ILE A 125 11.84 -7.79 -6.73
C ILE A 125 10.90 -6.86 -7.51
N ASP A 126 11.06 -6.72 -8.82
CA ASP A 126 10.17 -5.89 -9.65
C ASP A 126 8.78 -6.52 -9.79
N VAL A 127 8.71 -7.86 -9.80
CA VAL A 127 7.44 -8.59 -9.72
C VAL A 127 6.72 -8.30 -8.40
N TRP A 128 7.44 -8.27 -7.28
CA TRP A 128 6.87 -7.98 -5.96
C TRP A 128 6.45 -6.51 -5.80
N ARG A 129 7.13 -5.59 -6.48
CA ARG A 129 6.79 -4.16 -6.55
C ARG A 129 5.55 -3.88 -7.40
N GLU A 130 5.32 -4.64 -8.45
CA GLU A 130 4.23 -4.42 -9.41
C GLU A 130 2.86 -4.89 -8.84
N SER A 131 2.20 -4.03 -8.08
CA SER A 131 0.96 -4.33 -7.36
C SER A 131 -0.27 -4.55 -8.23
N LYS A 132 -0.26 -4.10 -9.49
CA LYS A 132 -1.46 -4.11 -10.35
C LYS A 132 -1.80 -5.52 -10.86
N ASN A 133 -0.80 -6.25 -11.37
CA ASN A 133 -1.00 -7.58 -11.96
C ASN A 133 -0.27 -8.66 -11.16
N HIS A 134 0.81 -8.32 -10.51
CA HIS A 134 1.73 -9.20 -9.79
C HIS A 134 1.71 -8.87 -8.30
N GLY A 135 2.83 -8.49 -7.70
CA GLY A 135 2.98 -8.22 -6.28
C GLY A 135 3.14 -9.48 -5.44
N LEU A 136 3.34 -9.30 -4.15
CA LEU A 136 3.25 -10.38 -3.17
C LEU A 136 1.85 -10.95 -3.18
N LYS A 137 1.70 -12.28 -3.04
CA LYS A 137 0.39 -12.95 -3.03
C LYS A 137 0.39 -14.09 -2.03
N TYR A 138 -0.67 -14.14 -1.25
CA TYR A 138 -0.92 -15.23 -0.32
C TYR A 138 -2.41 -15.60 -0.33
N LYS A 139 -2.71 -16.86 -0.54
CA LYS A 139 -4.09 -17.36 -0.42
C LYS A 139 -4.42 -17.58 1.06
N PHE A 140 -5.43 -16.86 1.54
CA PHE A 140 -5.80 -16.95 2.95
C PHE A 140 -6.51 -18.26 3.26
N LYS A 141 -5.84 -19.15 3.94
CA LYS A 141 -6.36 -20.45 4.39
C LYS A 141 -7.14 -21.17 3.28
N ASP A 142 -8.22 -21.85 3.64
CA ASP A 142 -9.12 -22.55 2.72
C ASP A 142 -10.20 -21.67 2.08
N THR A 143 -9.98 -20.37 2.07
CA THR A 143 -10.92 -19.40 1.46
C THR A 143 -10.66 -19.21 -0.03
N ASN A 144 -11.54 -18.47 -0.70
CA ASN A 144 -11.33 -17.99 -2.07
C ASN A 144 -10.60 -16.64 -2.13
N ILE A 145 -10.10 -16.13 -1.01
CA ILE A 145 -9.46 -14.82 -0.94
C ILE A 145 -7.95 -14.95 -1.13
N ILE A 146 -7.44 -14.18 -2.10
CA ILE A 146 -6.01 -13.99 -2.33
C ILE A 146 -5.65 -12.59 -1.85
N LEU A 147 -4.89 -12.51 -0.78
CA LEU A 147 -4.31 -11.26 -0.31
C LEU A 147 -3.17 -10.86 -1.24
N GLN A 148 -3.08 -9.57 -1.57
CA GLN A 148 -2.09 -9.05 -2.51
C GLN A 148 -1.53 -7.70 -2.05
N GLY A 149 -0.24 -7.45 -2.33
CA GLY A 149 0.40 -6.16 -2.10
C GLY A 149 1.61 -5.93 -2.98
N GLY A 150 1.90 -4.68 -3.33
CA GLY A 150 3.18 -4.29 -3.90
C GLY A 150 4.04 -3.74 -2.78
N ILE A 151 5.19 -4.36 -2.57
CA ILE A 151 6.20 -3.92 -1.60
C ILE A 151 7.15 -2.95 -2.27
N ASP A 152 7.69 -1.99 -1.54
CA ASP A 152 8.67 -1.08 -2.13
C ASP A 152 10.06 -1.72 -2.19
N ASP A 153 10.48 -2.36 -1.10
CA ASP A 153 11.73 -3.10 -1.09
C ASP A 153 11.76 -4.25 -0.07
N VAL A 154 12.73 -5.13 -0.25
CA VAL A 154 13.09 -6.22 0.67
C VAL A 154 14.60 -6.19 0.85
N TRP A 155 15.04 -6.17 2.12
CA TRP A 155 16.46 -6.25 2.45
C TRP A 155 16.78 -7.60 3.10
N LEU A 156 18.04 -8.01 3.04
CA LEU A 156 18.56 -9.22 3.67
C LEU A 156 19.50 -8.83 4.82
N ASN A 157 19.20 -9.30 6.01
CA ASN A 157 20.18 -9.31 7.08
C ASN A 157 21.18 -10.45 6.85
N THR A 158 22.41 -10.13 6.49
CA THR A 158 23.43 -11.14 6.14
C THR A 158 23.92 -11.94 7.33
N LYS A 159 23.71 -11.45 8.57
CA LYS A 159 24.06 -12.14 9.81
C LYS A 159 23.00 -13.17 10.22
N THR A 160 21.72 -12.75 10.25
CA THR A 160 20.60 -13.63 10.69
C THR A 160 20.03 -14.46 9.56
N LYS A 161 20.30 -14.09 8.30
CA LYS A 161 19.72 -14.70 7.11
C LYS A 161 18.19 -14.57 7.05
N GLU A 162 17.70 -13.41 7.45
CA GLU A 162 16.27 -13.07 7.44
C GLU A 162 16.00 -11.92 6.48
N LEU A 163 14.82 -11.96 5.85
CA LEU A 163 14.32 -10.91 4.96
C LEU A 163 13.59 -9.83 5.77
N ILE A 164 13.92 -8.60 5.49
CA ILE A 164 13.39 -7.41 6.14
C ILE A 164 12.44 -6.69 5.19
N VAL A 165 11.22 -6.44 5.63
CA VAL A 165 10.22 -5.67 4.89
C VAL A 165 10.57 -4.18 4.97
N VAL A 166 10.56 -3.51 3.83
CA VAL A 166 10.86 -2.07 3.74
C VAL A 166 9.83 -1.36 2.87
N ASP A 167 9.47 -0.15 3.30
CA ASP A 167 8.53 0.68 2.55
C ASP A 167 9.06 2.13 2.53
N TYR A 168 9.00 2.78 1.36
CA TYR A 168 9.52 4.12 1.15
C TYR A 168 8.42 5.16 1.36
N LYS A 169 8.74 6.21 2.10
CA LYS A 169 7.84 7.31 2.38
C LYS A 169 8.48 8.63 2.02
N SER A 170 7.79 9.44 1.22
CA SER A 170 8.20 10.82 0.97
C SER A 170 7.17 11.80 1.51
N GLN A 171 7.65 12.83 2.14
CA GLN A 171 6.84 13.89 2.75
C GLN A 171 7.57 15.21 2.71
N ALA A 172 6.87 16.30 3.02
CA ALA A 172 7.45 17.58 3.35
C ALA A 172 6.82 18.05 4.67
N SER A 173 7.60 18.10 5.71
CA SER A 173 7.17 18.51 7.04
C SER A 173 8.20 19.47 7.63
N PRO A 174 7.79 20.61 8.22
CA PRO A 174 8.72 21.50 8.92
C PRO A 174 9.25 20.90 10.21
N LYS A 175 8.69 19.75 10.66
CA LYS A 175 9.15 19.05 11.85
C LYS A 175 10.12 17.95 11.45
N GLU A 176 11.16 17.80 12.24
CA GLU A 176 12.11 16.71 12.10
C GLU A 176 11.40 15.35 12.19
N VAL A 177 11.82 14.44 11.33
CA VAL A 177 11.39 13.03 11.35
C VAL A 177 12.28 12.27 12.33
N SER A 178 11.68 11.70 13.38
CA SER A 178 12.41 10.92 14.38
C SER A 178 11.70 9.63 14.74
N GLN A 179 12.46 8.60 15.10
CA GLN A 179 11.95 7.30 15.54
C GLN A 179 10.88 7.44 16.63
N ASP A 180 11.15 8.27 17.67
CA ASP A 180 10.32 8.37 18.86
C ASP A 180 8.95 8.98 18.62
N THR A 181 8.82 9.77 17.57
CA THR A 181 7.60 10.57 17.37
C THR A 181 6.88 10.24 16.06
N TYR A 182 7.46 9.44 15.18
CA TYR A 182 6.90 9.24 13.84
C TYR A 182 5.55 8.57 13.85
N PHE A 183 5.38 7.53 14.65
CA PHE A 183 4.14 6.78 14.73
C PHE A 183 3.09 7.39 15.66
N ASP A 184 3.49 8.30 16.56
CA ASP A 184 2.60 8.84 17.60
C ASP A 184 1.82 10.07 17.15
N LYS A 185 2.27 10.74 16.08
CA LYS A 185 1.81 12.10 15.73
C LYS A 185 0.47 12.20 15.00
N SER A 186 -0.01 11.13 14.41
CA SER A 186 -1.34 11.12 13.78
C SER A 186 -1.81 9.68 13.54
N GLY A 187 -3.11 9.45 13.56
CA GLY A 187 -3.71 8.16 13.18
C GLY A 187 -3.33 7.70 11.76
N TYR A 188 -2.86 8.60 10.93
CA TYR A 188 -2.39 8.32 9.57
C TYR A 188 -1.08 7.50 9.57
N HIS A 189 -0.08 7.90 10.35
CA HIS A 189 1.20 7.15 10.42
C HIS A 189 1.04 5.77 11.07
N GLY A 190 0.06 5.59 11.96
CA GLY A 190 -0.27 4.27 12.51
C GLY A 190 -0.64 3.24 11.44
N SER A 191 -1.23 3.67 10.32
CA SER A 191 -1.55 2.79 9.19
C SER A 191 -0.32 2.22 8.48
N TYR A 192 0.85 2.83 8.63
CA TYR A 192 2.11 2.32 8.08
C TYR A 192 2.63 1.10 8.85
N LYS A 193 2.40 1.03 10.17
CA LYS A 193 2.67 -0.21 10.94
C LYS A 193 1.87 -1.37 10.35
N THR A 194 0.56 -1.21 10.21
CA THR A 194 -0.31 -2.22 9.58
C THR A 194 0.14 -2.56 8.14
N GLN A 195 0.73 -1.64 7.41
CA GLN A 195 1.25 -1.89 6.07
C GLN A 195 2.45 -2.83 6.10
N LEU A 196 3.42 -2.57 6.96
CA LEU A 196 4.60 -3.41 7.14
C LEU A 196 4.22 -4.80 7.66
N ASP A 197 3.35 -4.88 8.67
CA ASP A 197 2.82 -6.12 9.21
C ASP A 197 2.13 -6.97 8.14
N PHE A 198 1.29 -6.34 7.31
CA PHE A 198 0.58 -7.01 6.24
C PHE A 198 1.53 -7.58 5.17
N TYR A 199 2.57 -6.83 4.78
CA TYR A 199 3.56 -7.35 3.83
C TYR A 199 4.38 -8.49 4.43
N ALA A 200 4.80 -8.38 5.69
CA ALA A 200 5.47 -9.47 6.38
C ALA A 200 4.59 -10.72 6.49
N TYR A 201 3.30 -10.54 6.77
CA TYR A 201 2.31 -11.61 6.79
C TYR A 201 2.20 -12.31 5.42
N LEU A 202 2.12 -11.55 4.31
CA LEU A 202 2.11 -12.13 2.97
C LEU A 202 3.39 -12.94 2.71
N MET A 203 4.56 -12.37 3.03
CA MET A 203 5.85 -13.02 2.80
C MET A 203 6.03 -14.28 3.66
N LYS A 204 5.56 -14.28 4.92
CA LYS A 204 5.54 -15.48 5.77
C LYS A 204 4.68 -16.60 5.17
N GLY A 205 3.60 -16.26 4.46
CA GLY A 205 2.74 -17.20 3.74
C GLY A 205 3.29 -17.68 2.39
N MET A 206 4.34 -17.01 1.87
CA MET A 206 5.04 -17.41 0.65
C MET A 206 6.20 -18.34 1.04
N ASN A 207 6.39 -19.42 0.30
CA ASN A 207 7.51 -20.34 0.54
C ASN A 207 8.82 -19.73 0.01
N LEU A 208 9.43 -18.81 0.77
CA LEU A 208 10.67 -18.12 0.45
C LEU A 208 11.88 -18.85 0.99
N GLU A 209 13.06 -18.61 0.41
CA GLU A 209 14.33 -19.23 0.82
C GLU A 209 14.72 -18.85 2.25
N TYR A 210 14.49 -17.60 2.63
CA TYR A 210 14.84 -17.05 3.94
C TYR A 210 13.60 -16.78 4.79
N GLY A 211 13.76 -16.87 6.11
CA GLY A 211 12.74 -16.44 7.07
C GLY A 211 12.47 -14.94 6.99
N ILE A 212 11.34 -14.50 7.52
CA ILE A 212 10.98 -13.08 7.56
C ILE A 212 11.33 -12.54 8.93
N SER A 213 12.15 -11.48 8.95
CA SER A 213 12.55 -10.79 10.16
C SER A 213 11.35 -10.19 10.88
N ASN A 214 11.46 -10.09 12.20
CA ASN A 214 10.54 -9.26 12.99
C ASN A 214 10.91 -7.77 12.96
N ASP A 215 12.05 -7.42 12.40
CA ASP A 215 12.43 -6.03 12.15
C ASP A 215 12.01 -5.60 10.76
N SER A 216 11.50 -4.38 10.64
CA SER A 216 11.14 -3.74 9.39
C SER A 216 11.43 -2.25 9.45
N TYR A 217 11.49 -1.59 8.29
CA TYR A 217 11.83 -0.17 8.24
C TYR A 217 10.91 0.59 7.29
N LEU A 218 10.57 1.82 7.71
CA LEU A 218 10.18 2.87 6.77
C LEU A 218 11.44 3.69 6.44
N TYR A 219 11.74 3.81 5.17
CA TYR A 219 12.76 4.76 4.69
C TYR A 219 12.04 6.07 4.36
N VAL A 220 12.15 7.04 5.25
CA VAL A 220 11.44 8.31 5.15
C VAL A 220 12.36 9.37 4.58
N VAL A 221 11.99 9.96 3.45
CA VAL A 221 12.61 11.16 2.90
C VAL A 221 11.70 12.35 3.16
N ASN A 222 12.24 13.38 3.80
CA ASN A 222 11.50 14.58 4.16
C ASN A 222 12.10 15.80 3.45
N GLY A 223 11.30 16.42 2.56
CA GLY A 223 11.68 17.66 1.90
C GLY A 223 11.88 18.77 2.92
N LEU A 224 13.01 19.46 2.82
CA LEU A 224 13.42 20.51 3.74
C LEU A 224 12.98 21.88 3.21
N ASP A 225 12.48 22.70 4.11
CA ASP A 225 12.34 24.13 3.89
C ASP A 225 13.70 24.81 4.17
N VAL A 226 14.33 25.33 3.14
CA VAL A 226 15.65 25.93 3.20
C VAL A 226 15.58 27.44 2.98
N GLU A 227 16.37 28.20 3.76
CA GLU A 227 16.38 29.67 3.74
C GLU A 227 16.78 30.24 2.36
N GLU A 228 17.62 29.55 1.62
CA GLU A 228 18.09 29.97 0.29
C GLU A 228 17.01 29.94 -0.79
N GLY A 229 15.82 29.41 -0.48
CA GLY A 229 14.73 29.27 -1.42
C GLY A 229 14.90 28.10 -2.39
N PHE A 230 14.06 28.04 -3.44
CA PHE A 230 13.93 26.87 -4.31
C PHE A 230 15.18 26.59 -5.18
N ASN A 231 15.80 27.60 -5.81
CA ASN A 231 16.96 27.47 -6.69
C ASN A 231 16.98 26.27 -7.63
N ALA A 232 15.81 25.77 -8.06
CA ALA A 232 15.59 24.56 -8.84
C ALA A 232 16.06 23.25 -8.15
N GLU A 233 16.21 23.23 -6.83
CA GLU A 233 16.60 22.09 -6.02
C GLU A 233 15.61 21.88 -4.87
N ILE A 234 15.38 20.61 -4.49
CA ILE A 234 14.71 20.23 -3.25
C ILE A 234 15.71 19.36 -2.46
N LYS A 235 16.09 19.82 -1.28
CA LYS A 235 16.93 19.05 -0.36
C LYS A 235 16.03 18.16 0.51
N PHE A 236 16.50 16.94 0.81
CA PHE A 236 15.81 15.99 1.67
C PHE A 236 16.68 15.58 2.86
N SER A 237 16.07 15.39 4.00
CA SER A 237 16.61 14.56 5.06
C SER A 237 16.14 13.12 4.89
N GLU A 238 16.94 12.16 5.35
CA GLU A 238 16.69 10.73 5.26
C GLU A 238 16.68 10.12 6.66
N THR A 239 15.65 9.40 7.01
CA THR A 239 15.52 8.78 8.34
C THR A 239 14.99 7.36 8.19
N LEU A 240 15.66 6.40 8.84
CA LEU A 240 15.13 5.04 9.00
C LEU A 240 14.24 5.01 10.26
N ILE A 241 12.98 4.65 10.07
CA ILE A 241 12.03 4.43 11.15
C ILE A 241 11.84 2.93 11.31
N HIS A 242 12.33 2.40 12.41
CA HIS A 242 12.22 1.00 12.75
C HIS A 242 10.80 0.66 13.23
N HIS A 243 10.27 -0.48 12.79
CA HIS A 243 9.03 -1.05 13.30
C HIS A 243 9.23 -2.54 13.56
N LYS A 244 8.79 -2.99 14.73
CA LYS A 244 8.74 -4.41 15.06
C LYS A 244 7.47 -5.02 14.53
N ILE A 245 7.59 -6.00 13.64
CA ILE A 245 6.48 -6.67 12.97
C ILE A 245 5.60 -7.41 14.00
N GLU A 246 4.30 -7.17 13.90
CA GLU A 246 3.25 -7.83 14.65
C GLU A 246 2.24 -8.43 13.66
N THR A 247 2.17 -9.74 13.55
CA THR A 247 1.28 -10.40 12.58
C THR A 247 0.14 -11.19 13.21
N ASP A 248 0.15 -11.41 14.51
CA ASP A 248 -0.79 -12.32 15.21
C ASP A 248 -2.24 -11.86 15.11
N TYR A 249 -2.48 -10.55 15.08
CA TYR A 249 -3.81 -9.98 14.95
C TYR A 249 -4.40 -10.11 13.54
N LEU A 250 -3.56 -10.31 12.51
CA LEU A 250 -3.99 -10.25 11.11
C LEU A 250 -4.93 -11.39 10.72
N ASP A 251 -4.72 -12.60 11.24
CA ASP A 251 -5.62 -13.73 10.97
C ASP A 251 -7.08 -13.40 11.34
N HIS A 252 -7.28 -12.84 12.53
CA HIS A 252 -8.59 -12.47 13.01
C HIS A 252 -9.18 -11.30 12.19
N GLU A 253 -8.40 -10.28 11.91
CA GLU A 253 -8.85 -9.10 11.16
C GLU A 253 -9.18 -9.44 9.69
N ILE A 254 -8.39 -10.30 9.06
CA ILE A 254 -8.66 -10.76 7.71
C ILE A 254 -9.93 -11.63 7.68
N GLN A 255 -10.14 -12.49 8.68
CA GLN A 255 -11.37 -13.27 8.79
C GLN A 255 -12.60 -12.35 8.95
N ASN A 256 -12.54 -11.35 9.83
CA ASN A 256 -13.59 -10.35 9.99
C ASN A 256 -13.90 -9.60 8.69
N MET A 257 -12.87 -9.27 7.92
CA MET A 257 -13.02 -8.66 6.59
C MET A 257 -13.77 -9.60 5.63
N ILE A 258 -13.43 -10.88 5.63
CA ILE A 258 -14.06 -11.90 4.78
C ILE A 258 -15.53 -12.11 5.19
N ASP A 259 -15.81 -12.19 6.47
CA ASP A 259 -17.17 -12.32 6.99
C ASP A 259 -18.02 -11.11 6.62
N THR A 260 -17.43 -9.93 6.67
CA THR A 260 -18.08 -8.68 6.26
C THR A 260 -18.51 -8.72 4.79
N ILE A 261 -17.65 -9.13 3.86
CA ILE A 261 -18.01 -9.16 2.42
C ILE A 261 -18.96 -10.28 2.06
N ASN A 262 -19.08 -11.31 2.89
CA ASN A 262 -20.01 -12.41 2.73
C ASN A 262 -21.36 -12.16 3.42
N SER A 263 -21.47 -11.09 4.21
CA SER A 263 -22.72 -10.71 4.87
C SER A 263 -23.73 -10.11 3.89
N ASP A 264 -24.99 -10.39 4.10
CA ASP A 264 -26.10 -9.74 3.36
C ASP A 264 -26.39 -8.33 3.89
N LYS A 265 -25.85 -7.98 5.06
CA LYS A 265 -26.07 -6.68 5.70
C LYS A 265 -24.92 -5.71 5.37
N ILE A 266 -25.27 -4.51 4.95
CA ILE A 266 -24.30 -3.42 4.84
C ILE A 266 -23.86 -3.06 6.26
N PRO A 267 -22.54 -3.10 6.57
CA PRO A 267 -22.06 -2.80 7.91
C PRO A 267 -22.24 -1.33 8.27
N ASP A 268 -22.18 -1.04 9.56
CA ASP A 268 -22.16 0.33 10.06
C ASP A 268 -20.91 1.08 9.62
N SER A 269 -21.02 2.38 9.46
CA SER A 269 -19.87 3.23 9.17
C SER A 269 -19.06 3.51 10.43
N ASN A 270 -17.74 3.65 10.26
CA ASN A 270 -16.97 4.33 11.29
C ASN A 270 -17.55 5.73 11.53
N LYS A 271 -17.74 6.11 12.80
CA LYS A 271 -18.33 7.42 13.19
C LYS A 271 -17.51 8.60 12.66
N SER A 272 -16.20 8.44 12.55
CA SER A 272 -15.27 9.45 12.03
C SER A 272 -15.12 9.43 10.51
N CYS A 273 -15.82 8.54 9.79
CA CYS A 273 -15.68 8.42 8.33
C CYS A 273 -16.33 9.61 7.61
N LYS A 274 -15.51 10.54 7.11
CA LYS A 274 -15.95 11.73 6.39
C LYS A 274 -16.71 11.40 5.10
N ASN A 275 -16.34 10.34 4.38
CA ASN A 275 -17.05 9.89 3.17
C ASN A 275 -18.49 9.49 3.48
N CYS A 276 -18.70 8.71 4.54
CA CYS A 276 -20.05 8.32 4.97
C CYS A 276 -20.85 9.51 5.51
N ALA A 277 -20.22 10.41 6.25
CA ALA A 277 -20.84 11.63 6.75
C ALA A 277 -21.31 12.53 5.59
N TYR A 278 -20.43 12.77 4.63
CA TYR A 278 -20.74 13.58 3.45
C TYR A 278 -21.89 12.96 2.62
N ALA A 279 -21.82 11.64 2.36
CA ALA A 279 -22.86 10.95 1.58
C ALA A 279 -24.24 11.03 2.25
N ARG A 280 -24.29 10.83 3.58
CA ARG A 280 -25.56 10.96 4.34
C ARG A 280 -26.10 12.38 4.27
N GLN A 281 -25.26 13.38 4.54
CA GLN A 281 -25.70 14.77 4.56
C GLN A 281 -26.16 15.23 3.18
N ARG A 282 -25.42 14.86 2.13
CA ARG A 282 -25.83 15.18 0.76
C ARG A 282 -27.18 14.55 0.41
N SER A 283 -27.38 13.30 0.73
CA SER A 283 -28.67 12.61 0.48
C SER A 283 -29.82 13.29 1.21
N VAL A 284 -29.62 13.79 2.43
CA VAL A 284 -30.64 14.53 3.18
C VAL A 284 -30.98 15.83 2.45
N ILE A 285 -29.98 16.61 2.05
CA ILE A 285 -30.16 17.87 1.32
C ILE A 285 -30.86 17.63 -0.03
N ASP A 286 -30.39 16.66 -0.80
CA ASP A 286 -30.96 16.32 -2.12
C ASP A 286 -32.44 15.84 -2.01
N THR A 287 -32.85 15.25 -0.87
CA THR A 287 -34.20 14.70 -0.66
C THR A 287 -35.17 15.71 -0.03
N LEU A 288 -34.69 16.50 0.91
CA LEU A 288 -35.54 17.38 1.73
C LEU A 288 -35.49 18.86 1.29
N GLY A 289 -34.59 19.21 0.36
CA GLY A 289 -34.27 20.60 0.05
C GLY A 289 -33.44 21.24 1.15
N ASP A 290 -33.27 22.57 1.08
CA ASP A 290 -32.51 23.32 2.09
C ASP A 290 -33.13 23.12 3.48
N VAL A 291 -32.48 22.35 4.31
CA VAL A 291 -32.77 22.28 5.74
C VAL A 291 -31.96 23.41 6.38
N ASN A 292 -32.56 24.57 6.49
CA ASN A 292 -32.06 25.68 7.30
C ASN A 292 -32.27 25.38 8.78
#